data_b654d15ebfe5d86de9a24811cdde0e29
#
_entry.id   b654d15ebfe5d86de9a24811cdde0e29
#
_cell.length_a   1.000
_cell.length_b   1.000
_cell.length_c   1.000
_cell.angle_alpha   90.00
_cell.angle_beta   90.00
_cell.angle_gamma   90.00
#
_symmetry.space_group_name_H-M   'P 1'
#
loop_
_entity.id
_entity.type
_entity.pdbx_description
1 polymer ?
#
loop_
_entity_poly.entity_id
_entity_poly.type
_entity_poly.pdbx_seq_one_letter_code
_entity_poly.pdbx_strand_id
1 'polypeptide(L)'
;MNRRIRATSSLIAALFCASAAIAQSADDVAASLCEAASFAAAQERGIPPDVMLAITLTETGRRRAGALRPWPWTVNMEGAGAWFDTLDEALAFATTRYEAGARSFDVGCFQLNYRWHGQNFASIEAMFDPMTNARYAAGFLSDLYDELGSWSAAAGAYHSRTPSYANRYTARFDEIR
;
A
#
# COMPACT_ATOMS: atom_id res chain seq x y z
N MET A 1 65.12 -8.78 53.45
CA MET A 1 63.89 -7.98 53.54
C MET A 1 63.29 -7.92 52.17
N ASN A 2 62.42 -8.90 51.79
CA ASN A 2 61.88 -9.03 50.42
C ASN A 2 60.43 -8.46 50.36
N ARG A 3 60.26 -7.33 49.70
CA ARG A 3 58.97 -6.79 49.41
C ARG A 3 58.39 -7.43 48.13
N ARG A 4 57.33 -8.20 48.26
CA ARG A 4 56.54 -8.72 47.12
C ARG A 4 55.55 -7.65 46.67
N ILE A 5 55.67 -7.18 45.42
CA ILE A 5 54.72 -6.31 44.75
C ILE A 5 53.59 -7.20 44.18
N ARG A 6 52.37 -7.02 44.64
CA ARG A 6 51.20 -7.69 44.09
C ARG A 6 50.70 -6.84 42.94
N ALA A 7 50.74 -7.37 41.75
CA ALA A 7 50.07 -6.78 40.57
C ALA A 7 48.58 -7.15 40.59
N THR A 8 47.71 -6.15 40.65
CA THR A 8 46.27 -6.32 40.49
C THR A 8 45.92 -6.13 39.01
N SER A 9 45.61 -7.26 38.36
CA SER A 9 45.09 -7.23 36.99
C SER A 9 43.60 -6.85 37.00
N SER A 10 43.27 -5.64 36.53
CA SER A 10 41.88 -5.23 36.26
C SER A 10 41.44 -5.78 34.94
N LEU A 11 40.54 -6.76 34.93
CA LEU A 11 39.83 -7.21 33.76
C LEU A 11 38.74 -6.15 33.41
N ILE A 12 38.92 -5.42 32.31
CA ILE A 12 37.88 -4.58 31.70
C ILE A 12 37.06 -5.52 30.82
N ALA A 13 35.87 -5.88 31.27
CA ALA A 13 34.87 -6.57 30.46
C ALA A 13 34.24 -5.57 29.50
N ALA A 14 34.61 -5.62 28.22
CA ALA A 14 33.92 -4.86 27.16
C ALA A 14 32.59 -5.55 26.86
N LEU A 15 31.48 -4.94 27.27
CA LEU A 15 30.15 -5.33 26.82
C LEU A 15 29.97 -4.90 25.34
N PHE A 16 30.05 -5.86 24.43
CA PHE A 16 29.60 -5.71 23.08
C PHE A 16 28.06 -5.78 23.06
N CYS A 17 27.38 -4.62 23.01
CA CYS A 17 25.98 -4.57 22.63
C CYS A 17 25.89 -4.87 21.12
N ALA A 18 25.67 -6.11 20.77
CA ALA A 18 25.28 -6.47 19.40
C ALA A 18 23.85 -5.99 19.16
N SER A 19 23.69 -4.86 18.46
CA SER A 19 22.40 -4.44 17.92
C SER A 19 22.01 -5.44 16.83
N ALA A 20 21.07 -6.34 17.13
CA ALA A 20 20.45 -7.19 16.11
C ALA A 20 19.61 -6.28 15.20
N ALA A 21 20.14 -5.93 14.04
CA ALA A 21 19.36 -5.35 12.95
C ALA A 21 18.38 -6.45 12.50
N ILE A 22 17.10 -6.29 12.82
CA ILE A 22 16.04 -7.16 12.30
C ILE A 22 15.96 -6.87 10.80
N ALA A 23 16.40 -7.83 9.98
CA ALA A 23 16.24 -7.73 8.53
C ALA A 23 14.74 -7.73 8.23
N GLN A 24 14.27 -6.64 7.60
CA GLN A 24 12.89 -6.51 7.15
C GLN A 24 12.66 -7.54 6.04
N SER A 25 11.55 -8.28 6.09
CA SER A 25 11.21 -9.22 5.03
C SER A 25 10.87 -8.47 3.73
N ALA A 26 11.05 -9.11 2.57
CA ALA A 26 10.67 -8.53 1.28
C ALA A 26 9.16 -8.15 1.26
N ASP A 27 8.33 -8.94 1.94
CA ASP A 27 6.90 -8.67 2.11
C ASP A 27 6.64 -7.39 2.92
N ASP A 28 7.39 -7.16 3.99
CA ASP A 28 7.27 -5.94 4.80
C ASP A 28 7.69 -4.71 4.01
N VAL A 29 8.76 -4.83 3.21
CA VAL A 29 9.21 -3.76 2.32
C VAL A 29 8.13 -3.44 1.28
N ALA A 30 7.58 -4.44 0.58
CA ALA A 30 6.54 -4.23 -0.41
C ALA A 30 5.29 -3.57 0.19
N ALA A 31 4.77 -4.09 1.32
CA ALA A 31 3.62 -3.51 2.00
C ALA A 31 3.87 -2.05 2.44
N SER A 32 5.07 -1.74 2.94
CA SER A 32 5.44 -0.39 3.37
C SER A 32 5.41 0.65 2.25
N LEU A 33 5.55 0.25 0.98
CA LEU A 33 5.42 1.17 -0.17
C LEU A 33 4.02 1.76 -0.26
N CYS A 34 2.97 0.94 -0.14
CA CYS A 34 1.59 1.42 -0.15
C CYS A 34 1.27 2.26 1.10
N GLU A 35 1.75 1.83 2.27
CA GLU A 35 1.55 2.55 3.53
C GLU A 35 2.19 3.94 3.47
N ALA A 36 3.46 4.04 3.08
CA ALA A 36 4.17 5.31 2.96
C ALA A 36 3.51 6.23 1.91
N ALA A 37 3.12 5.68 0.75
CA ALA A 37 2.45 6.43 -0.29
C ALA A 37 1.07 6.95 0.16
N SER A 38 0.30 6.14 0.93
CA SER A 38 -0.99 6.56 1.48
C SER A 38 -0.85 7.74 2.44
N PHE A 39 0.13 7.68 3.36
CA PHE A 39 0.39 8.77 4.31
C PHE A 39 0.85 10.06 3.62
N ALA A 40 1.76 9.96 2.65
CA ALA A 40 2.26 11.12 1.92
C ALA A 40 1.14 11.79 1.10
N ALA A 41 0.36 11.02 0.35
CA ALA A 41 -0.76 11.54 -0.44
C ALA A 41 -1.87 12.13 0.45
N ALA A 42 -2.13 11.54 1.62
CA ALA A 42 -3.06 12.08 2.61
C ALA A 42 -2.62 13.46 3.09
N GLN A 43 -1.33 13.63 3.45
CA GLN A 43 -0.78 14.92 3.87
C GLN A 43 -0.85 15.97 2.77
N GLU A 44 -0.50 15.62 1.53
CA GLU A 44 -0.52 16.53 0.38
C GLU A 44 -1.93 17.09 0.10
N ARG A 45 -2.97 16.33 0.42
CA ARG A 45 -4.39 16.68 0.14
C ARG A 45 -5.22 17.05 1.37
N GLY A 46 -4.63 16.98 2.58
CA GLY A 46 -5.38 17.25 3.81
C GLY A 46 -6.44 16.19 4.13
N ILE A 47 -6.28 14.96 3.60
CA ILE A 47 -7.15 13.82 3.91
C ILE A 47 -6.70 13.22 5.25
N PRO A 48 -7.62 12.79 6.14
CA PRO A 48 -7.23 12.05 7.33
C PRO A 48 -6.41 10.80 6.95
N PRO A 49 -5.22 10.56 7.55
CA PRO A 49 -4.36 9.44 7.15
C PRO A 49 -5.01 8.06 7.26
N ASP A 50 -5.89 7.87 8.25
CA ASP A 50 -6.67 6.66 8.46
C ASP A 50 -7.61 6.35 7.29
N VAL A 51 -8.15 7.39 6.63
CA VAL A 51 -8.99 7.26 5.44
C VAL A 51 -8.20 6.66 4.28
N MET A 52 -7.05 7.25 3.92
CA MET A 52 -6.23 6.76 2.81
C MET A 52 -5.68 5.35 3.08
N LEU A 53 -5.27 5.09 4.34
CA LEU A 53 -4.83 3.76 4.73
C LEU A 53 -5.97 2.73 4.64
N ALA A 54 -7.18 3.09 5.06
CA ALA A 54 -8.34 2.20 4.96
C ALA A 54 -8.72 1.89 3.50
N ILE A 55 -8.62 2.86 2.58
CA ILE A 55 -8.83 2.59 1.13
C ILE A 55 -7.83 1.54 0.64
N THR A 56 -6.52 1.77 0.81
CA THR A 56 -5.52 0.81 0.27
C THR A 56 -5.63 -0.57 0.91
N LEU A 57 -5.99 -0.66 2.20
CA LEU A 57 -6.26 -1.93 2.87
C LEU A 57 -7.56 -2.62 2.38
N THR A 58 -8.58 -1.84 2.02
CA THR A 58 -9.81 -2.39 1.45
C THR A 58 -9.57 -2.95 0.05
N GLU A 59 -8.76 -2.27 -0.76
CA GLU A 59 -8.45 -2.61 -2.14
C GLU A 59 -7.50 -3.81 -2.26
N THR A 60 -6.38 -3.76 -1.56
CA THR A 60 -5.28 -4.72 -1.77
C THR A 60 -4.88 -5.48 -0.53
N GLY A 61 -5.56 -5.23 0.61
CA GLY A 61 -5.22 -5.82 1.89
C GLY A 61 -5.23 -7.34 1.87
N ARG A 62 -4.09 -7.94 2.23
CA ARG A 62 -3.93 -9.39 2.40
C ARG A 62 -3.39 -9.70 3.79
N ARG A 63 -3.82 -10.83 4.36
CA ARG A 63 -3.28 -11.28 5.66
C ARG A 63 -2.00 -12.04 5.43
N ARG A 64 -0.90 -11.51 6.02
CA ARG A 64 0.41 -12.19 6.10
C ARG A 64 0.97 -12.04 7.50
N ALA A 65 1.58 -13.08 8.04
CA ALA A 65 2.15 -13.10 9.40
C ALA A 65 1.21 -12.52 10.49
N GLY A 66 -0.10 -12.77 10.36
CA GLY A 66 -1.12 -12.32 11.33
C GLY A 66 -1.62 -10.88 11.17
N ALA A 67 -1.01 -10.07 10.32
CA ALA A 67 -1.41 -8.69 10.06
C ALA A 67 -2.11 -8.54 8.70
N LEU A 68 -3.06 -7.61 8.60
CA LEU A 68 -3.62 -7.14 7.32
C LEU A 68 -2.71 -6.02 6.81
N ARG A 69 -2.11 -6.21 5.63
CA ARG A 69 -1.20 -5.25 5.01
C ARG A 69 -1.58 -5.01 3.55
N PRO A 70 -1.46 -3.78 3.01
CA PRO A 70 -1.72 -3.50 1.61
C PRO A 70 -0.61 -4.09 0.72
N TRP A 71 -0.88 -4.25 -0.59
CA TRP A 71 0.06 -4.87 -1.50
C TRP A 71 0.15 -4.12 -2.84
N PRO A 72 1.33 -3.64 -3.25
CA PRO A 72 1.46 -2.77 -4.42
C PRO A 72 1.35 -3.53 -5.76
N TRP A 73 1.77 -4.79 -5.79
CA TRP A 73 1.82 -5.61 -7.00
C TRP A 73 0.54 -6.43 -7.16
N THR A 74 -0.60 -5.71 -7.15
CA THR A 74 -1.94 -6.30 -7.24
C THR A 74 -2.60 -5.88 -8.54
N VAL A 75 -3.21 -6.84 -9.22
CA VAL A 75 -4.01 -6.63 -10.43
C VAL A 75 -5.35 -7.32 -10.24
N ASN A 76 -6.44 -6.61 -10.52
CA ASN A 76 -7.74 -7.23 -10.69
C ASN A 76 -8.08 -7.19 -12.18
N MET A 77 -7.94 -8.32 -12.85
CA MET A 77 -8.16 -8.46 -14.28
C MET A 77 -9.59 -8.95 -14.54
N GLU A 78 -10.47 -8.03 -14.97
CA GLU A 78 -11.85 -8.34 -15.34
C GLU A 78 -12.64 -9.10 -14.24
N GLY A 79 -12.38 -8.74 -12.96
CA GLY A 79 -13.00 -9.33 -11.79
C GLY A 79 -12.19 -10.46 -11.13
N ALA A 80 -11.07 -10.86 -11.72
CA ALA A 80 -10.15 -11.86 -11.15
C ALA A 80 -8.93 -11.19 -10.51
N GLY A 81 -8.89 -11.10 -9.18
CA GLY A 81 -7.78 -10.53 -8.41
C GLY A 81 -6.56 -11.44 -8.38
N ALA A 82 -5.37 -10.87 -8.60
CA ALA A 82 -4.08 -11.55 -8.51
C ALA A 82 -3.06 -10.68 -7.75
N TRP A 83 -2.23 -11.33 -6.93
CA TRP A 83 -1.13 -10.70 -6.18
C TRP A 83 0.17 -11.32 -6.65
N PHE A 84 1.10 -10.47 -7.06
CA PHE A 84 2.42 -10.87 -7.55
C PHE A 84 3.47 -10.52 -6.50
N ASP A 85 4.61 -11.21 -6.52
CA ASP A 85 5.67 -10.94 -5.55
C ASP A 85 6.53 -9.73 -5.97
N THR A 86 6.58 -9.43 -7.28
CA THR A 86 7.37 -8.33 -7.84
C THR A 86 6.56 -7.42 -8.77
N LEU A 87 7.07 -6.18 -8.97
CA LEU A 87 6.55 -5.26 -9.98
C LEU A 87 6.64 -5.88 -11.38
N ASP A 88 7.77 -6.49 -11.72
CA ASP A 88 8.00 -7.05 -13.06
C ASP A 88 6.96 -8.10 -13.43
N GLU A 89 6.60 -8.97 -12.49
CA GLU A 89 5.57 -10.00 -12.70
C GLU A 89 4.19 -9.37 -12.88
N ALA A 90 3.81 -8.41 -12.03
CA ALA A 90 2.53 -7.72 -12.12
C ALA A 90 2.41 -6.93 -13.42
N LEU A 91 3.47 -6.21 -13.80
CA LEU A 91 3.53 -5.41 -15.02
C LEU A 91 3.48 -6.30 -16.27
N ALA A 92 4.25 -7.38 -16.31
CA ALA A 92 4.23 -8.34 -17.42
C ALA A 92 2.83 -8.95 -17.60
N PHE A 93 2.17 -9.33 -16.49
CA PHE A 93 0.81 -9.85 -16.54
C PHE A 93 -0.17 -8.81 -17.09
N ALA A 94 -0.17 -7.58 -16.54
CA ALA A 94 -1.09 -6.53 -16.97
C ALA A 94 -0.87 -6.14 -18.45
N THR A 95 0.40 -5.99 -18.87
CA THR A 95 0.77 -5.63 -20.25
C THR A 95 0.36 -6.72 -21.25
N THR A 96 0.64 -7.99 -20.95
CA THR A 96 0.24 -9.11 -21.82
C THR A 96 -1.28 -9.15 -22.02
N ARG A 97 -2.06 -8.92 -20.96
CA ARG A 97 -3.52 -8.88 -21.05
C ARG A 97 -4.01 -7.66 -21.82
N TYR A 98 -3.38 -6.51 -21.61
CA TYR A 98 -3.67 -5.28 -22.35
C TYR A 98 -3.41 -5.48 -23.85
N GLU A 99 -2.29 -6.07 -24.26
CA GLU A 99 -1.95 -6.38 -25.65
C GLU A 99 -2.94 -7.39 -26.26
N ALA A 100 -3.45 -8.33 -25.45
CA ALA A 100 -4.51 -9.24 -25.85
C ALA A 100 -5.91 -8.61 -25.93
N GLY A 101 -6.04 -7.29 -25.64
CA GLY A 101 -7.29 -6.54 -25.79
C GLY A 101 -8.04 -6.23 -24.49
N ALA A 102 -7.56 -6.68 -23.33
CA ALA A 102 -8.17 -6.31 -22.05
C ALA A 102 -8.06 -4.80 -21.78
N ARG A 103 -9.12 -4.21 -21.25
CA ARG A 103 -9.16 -2.77 -20.92
C ARG A 103 -9.71 -2.48 -19.52
N SER A 104 -10.53 -3.36 -18.98
CA SER A 104 -11.15 -3.18 -17.66
C SER A 104 -10.37 -3.96 -16.62
N PHE A 105 -9.30 -3.38 -16.11
CA PHE A 105 -8.49 -3.96 -15.03
C PHE A 105 -8.00 -2.89 -14.06
N ASP A 106 -7.82 -3.28 -12.80
CA ASP A 106 -7.39 -2.41 -11.72
C ASP A 106 -5.95 -2.75 -11.33
N VAL A 107 -5.13 -1.75 -10.98
CA VAL A 107 -3.73 -1.96 -10.64
C VAL A 107 -3.27 -1.13 -9.44
N GLY A 108 -2.27 -1.65 -8.75
CA GLY A 108 -1.51 -0.93 -7.73
C GLY A 108 -2.19 -0.87 -6.37
N CYS A 109 -1.59 -0.09 -5.46
CA CYS A 109 -2.01 0.05 -4.07
C CYS A 109 -3.49 0.43 -3.89
N PHE A 110 -4.03 1.23 -4.79
CA PHE A 110 -5.36 1.82 -4.71
C PHE A 110 -6.32 1.29 -5.80
N GLN A 111 -5.95 0.22 -6.51
CA GLN A 111 -6.73 -0.48 -7.53
C GLN A 111 -7.44 0.47 -8.51
N LEU A 112 -6.66 1.36 -9.12
CA LEU A 112 -7.18 2.28 -10.12
C LEU A 112 -7.47 1.54 -11.42
N ASN A 113 -8.70 1.65 -11.91
CA ASN A 113 -9.14 0.96 -13.13
C ASN A 113 -8.57 1.63 -14.38
N TYR A 114 -7.86 0.85 -15.22
CA TYR A 114 -7.22 1.34 -16.44
C TYR A 114 -8.24 1.97 -17.42
N ARG A 115 -9.41 1.36 -17.59
CA ARG A 115 -10.44 1.84 -18.51
C ARG A 115 -10.90 3.26 -18.22
N TRP A 116 -11.00 3.60 -16.92
CA TRP A 116 -11.55 4.87 -16.47
C TRP A 116 -10.51 5.92 -16.15
N HIS A 117 -9.33 5.47 -15.72
CA HIS A 117 -8.29 6.34 -15.19
C HIS A 117 -6.96 6.28 -15.96
N GLY A 118 -6.74 5.26 -16.79
CA GLY A 118 -5.47 5.02 -17.47
C GLY A 118 -4.95 6.20 -18.30
N GLN A 119 -5.85 6.99 -18.91
CA GLN A 119 -5.47 8.17 -19.70
C GLN A 119 -4.81 9.29 -18.87
N ASN A 120 -4.90 9.23 -17.54
CA ASN A 120 -4.28 10.21 -16.64
C ASN A 120 -2.85 9.81 -16.22
N PHE A 121 -2.34 8.69 -16.73
CA PHE A 121 -1.01 8.16 -16.45
C PHE A 121 -0.19 8.04 -17.73
N ALA A 122 1.12 8.20 -17.61
CA ALA A 122 2.03 8.07 -18.75
C ALA A 122 2.09 6.64 -19.33
N SER A 123 1.85 5.62 -18.48
CA SER A 123 1.88 4.21 -18.87
C SER A 123 1.19 3.33 -17.81
N ILE A 124 0.98 2.04 -18.12
CA ILE A 124 0.55 1.03 -17.15
C ILE A 124 1.58 0.92 -16.00
N GLU A 125 2.87 0.99 -16.31
CA GLU A 125 3.94 0.98 -15.30
C GLU A 125 3.82 2.16 -14.34
N ALA A 126 3.54 3.37 -14.84
CA ALA A 126 3.30 4.55 -14.01
C ALA A 126 2.08 4.41 -13.09
N MET A 127 1.08 3.61 -13.46
CA MET A 127 -0.05 3.28 -12.58
C MET A 127 0.35 2.35 -11.43
N PHE A 128 1.40 1.54 -11.58
CA PHE A 128 1.93 0.69 -10.51
C PHE A 128 2.85 1.44 -9.55
N ASP A 129 3.40 2.60 -9.93
CA ASP A 129 4.21 3.39 -9.00
C ASP A 129 3.38 3.79 -7.77
N PRO A 130 3.77 3.34 -6.54
CA PRO A 130 2.93 3.51 -5.37
C PRO A 130 2.57 4.96 -5.06
N MET A 131 3.51 5.90 -5.28
CA MET A 131 3.28 7.30 -4.99
C MET A 131 2.37 7.96 -6.03
N THR A 132 2.60 7.69 -7.31
CA THR A 132 1.77 8.19 -8.42
C THR A 132 0.34 7.66 -8.30
N ASN A 133 0.18 6.36 -7.99
CA ASN A 133 -1.09 5.70 -7.77
C ASN A 133 -1.84 6.33 -6.58
N ALA A 134 -1.15 6.53 -5.43
CA ALA A 134 -1.73 7.14 -4.23
C ALA A 134 -2.15 8.60 -4.44
N ARG A 135 -1.33 9.42 -5.11
CA ARG A 135 -1.64 10.83 -5.38
C ARG A 135 -2.88 10.99 -6.25
N TYR A 136 -2.99 10.14 -7.29
CA TYR A 136 -4.18 10.13 -8.12
C TYR A 136 -5.43 9.70 -7.34
N ALA A 137 -5.32 8.59 -6.58
CA ALA A 137 -6.40 8.10 -5.73
C ALA A 137 -6.86 9.14 -4.70
N ALA A 138 -5.91 9.86 -4.07
CA ALA A 138 -6.22 10.92 -3.12
C ALA A 138 -6.98 12.08 -3.77
N GLY A 139 -6.58 12.49 -4.99
CA GLY A 139 -7.32 13.49 -5.76
C GLY A 139 -8.75 13.06 -6.04
N PHE A 140 -8.92 11.87 -6.58
CA PHE A 140 -10.22 11.31 -6.90
C PHE A 140 -11.10 11.14 -5.64
N LEU A 141 -10.53 10.70 -4.52
CA LEU A 141 -11.26 10.57 -3.26
C LEU A 141 -11.66 11.93 -2.67
N SER A 142 -10.82 12.97 -2.81
CA SER A 142 -11.16 14.34 -2.41
C SER A 142 -12.33 14.89 -3.18
N ASP A 143 -12.35 14.72 -4.52
CA ASP A 143 -13.45 15.16 -5.38
C ASP A 143 -14.78 14.48 -4.97
N LEU A 144 -14.71 13.19 -4.60
CA LEU A 144 -15.87 12.45 -4.09
C LEU A 144 -16.32 12.94 -2.70
N TYR A 145 -15.38 13.32 -1.85
CA TYR A 145 -15.71 13.89 -0.54
C TYR A 145 -16.38 15.26 -0.68
N ASP A 146 -15.89 16.12 -1.58
CA ASP A 146 -16.49 17.42 -1.86
C ASP A 146 -17.92 17.29 -2.38
N GLU A 147 -18.19 16.23 -3.16
CA GLU A 147 -19.54 15.92 -3.66
C GLU A 147 -20.47 15.38 -2.57
N LEU A 148 -19.99 14.48 -1.70
CA LEU A 148 -20.83 13.63 -0.85
C LEU A 148 -20.79 13.99 0.64
N GLY A 149 -19.83 14.82 1.07
CA GLY A 149 -19.75 15.38 2.41
C GLY A 149 -19.33 14.41 3.51
N SER A 150 -18.99 13.15 3.19
CA SER A 150 -18.45 12.20 4.17
C SER A 150 -17.46 11.22 3.56
N TRP A 151 -16.43 10.83 4.33
CA TRP A 151 -15.42 9.87 3.85
C TRP A 151 -15.99 8.47 3.59
N SER A 152 -16.95 8.03 4.39
CA SER A 152 -17.62 6.74 4.17
C SER A 152 -18.41 6.71 2.87
N ALA A 153 -19.14 7.80 2.55
CA ALA A 153 -19.84 7.92 1.28
C ALA A 153 -18.88 8.06 0.09
N ALA A 154 -17.81 8.85 0.24
CA ALA A 154 -16.75 8.99 -0.75
C ALA A 154 -16.07 7.64 -1.04
N ALA A 155 -15.73 6.86 -0.01
CA ALA A 155 -15.17 5.53 -0.14
C ALA A 155 -16.11 4.57 -0.89
N GLY A 156 -17.39 4.58 -0.57
CA GLY A 156 -18.39 3.80 -1.31
C GLY A 156 -18.43 4.15 -2.79
N ALA A 157 -18.47 5.45 -3.11
CA ALA A 157 -18.50 5.97 -4.47
C ALA A 157 -17.16 5.79 -5.22
N TYR A 158 -16.04 5.77 -4.50
CA TYR A 158 -14.72 5.42 -5.06
C TYR A 158 -14.75 4.04 -5.72
N HIS A 159 -15.35 3.07 -5.05
CA HIS A 159 -15.49 1.73 -5.60
C HIS A 159 -16.59 1.62 -6.65
N SER A 160 -17.76 2.22 -6.41
CA SER A 160 -18.88 2.13 -7.35
C SER A 160 -19.97 3.15 -7.06
N ARG A 161 -20.59 3.67 -8.12
CA ARG A 161 -21.83 4.46 -8.01
C ARG A 161 -23.09 3.61 -7.85
N THR A 162 -22.99 2.29 -8.02
CA THR A 162 -24.13 1.38 -7.83
C THR A 162 -24.35 1.14 -6.34
N PRO A 163 -25.54 1.45 -5.77
CA PRO A 163 -25.76 1.43 -4.32
C PRO A 163 -25.41 0.12 -3.63
N SER A 164 -25.73 -1.02 -4.24
CA SER A 164 -25.44 -2.33 -3.65
C SER A 164 -23.95 -2.63 -3.54
N TYR A 165 -23.14 -2.16 -4.46
CA TYR A 165 -21.67 -2.29 -4.42
C TYR A 165 -21.07 -1.25 -3.48
N ALA A 166 -21.48 0.01 -3.58
CA ALA A 166 -21.03 1.08 -2.71
C ALA A 166 -21.25 0.73 -1.23
N ASN A 167 -22.46 0.28 -0.85
CA ASN A 167 -22.79 -0.03 0.55
C ASN A 167 -21.94 -1.16 1.12
N ARG A 168 -21.65 -2.21 0.34
CA ARG A 168 -20.76 -3.30 0.77
C ARG A 168 -19.34 -2.83 0.96
N TYR A 169 -18.87 -1.98 0.06
CA TYR A 169 -17.54 -1.40 0.16
C TYR A 169 -17.42 -0.48 1.38
N THR A 170 -18.39 0.42 1.57
CA THR A 170 -18.45 1.32 2.73
C THR A 170 -18.39 0.54 4.04
N ALA A 171 -19.18 -0.53 4.18
CA ALA A 171 -19.19 -1.35 5.39
C ALA A 171 -17.80 -1.94 5.69
N ARG A 172 -17.08 -2.44 4.66
CA ARG A 172 -15.72 -2.96 4.81
C ARG A 172 -14.71 -1.85 5.12
N PHE A 173 -14.83 -0.72 4.46
CA PHE A 173 -13.98 0.45 4.72
C PHE A 173 -14.12 0.94 6.16
N ASP A 174 -15.36 1.09 6.66
CA ASP A 174 -15.63 1.54 8.02
C ASP A 174 -15.18 0.54 9.09
N GLU A 175 -15.20 -0.78 8.78
CA GLU A 175 -14.65 -1.83 9.67
C GLU A 175 -13.11 -1.76 9.75
N ILE A 176 -12.44 -1.41 8.66
CA ILE A 176 -10.97 -1.34 8.59
C ILE A 176 -10.44 -0.04 9.18
N ARG A 177 -11.15 1.05 9.01
CA ARG A 177 -10.83 2.39 9.50
C ARG A 177 -10.97 2.51 11.01
#